data_2abebb5a3bc961f4860f46823144b9d8
#
_entry.id   2abebb5a3bc961f4860f46823144b9d8
#
_cell.length_a   1.000
_cell.length_b   1.000
_cell.length_c   1.000
_cell.angle_alpha   90.00
_cell.angle_beta   90.00
_cell.angle_gamma   90.00
#
_symmetry.space_group_name_H-M   'P 1'
#
loop_
_entity.id
_entity.type
_entity.pdbx_description
1 polymer ?
#
loop_
_entity_poly.entity_id
_entity_poly.type
_entity_poly.pdbx_seq_one_letter_code
_entity_poly.pdbx_strand_id
1 'polypeptide(L)'
;STDTYTVIRGKDSTVSMLPSLSESLKMMADYKYIYEEDQEEYLKFCSIDNLRRELAKGRERIYLNYRTLIKQEYRWVCMEVIRSAEYKQDDQIAMMYIRDINDEYLKQLDKIIRHAKDAFASVTVNISDGSCIMANSRVASLELKDVNEPLDSYIERISQSIPQREVRTQYRKVFCVDNLRECLTQGKDMIQWECPVYAAKGISLRMIRTTVEMVRNVSYDRLEALIYFSDITENYFLEQIPHMLYRKNFDRIEIIDGQRDCVR
;
A
#
# COMPACT_ATOMS: atom_id res chain seq x y z
N SER A 1 30.28 6.68 22.70
CA SER A 1 29.30 5.57 22.70
C SER A 1 29.93 4.37 22.04
N THR A 2 29.85 3.26 22.69
CA THR A 2 30.43 1.98 22.25
C THR A 2 29.42 1.33 21.28
N ASP A 3 29.91 0.86 20.11
CA ASP A 3 29.16 0.05 19.15
C ASP A 3 29.03 -1.38 19.67
N THR A 4 28.36 -1.54 20.83
CA THR A 4 28.19 -2.81 21.53
C THR A 4 26.72 -3.19 21.59
N TYR A 5 26.44 -4.49 21.61
CA TYR A 5 25.10 -5.01 21.74
C TYR A 5 25.05 -6.26 22.61
N THR A 6 23.87 -6.55 23.15
CA THR A 6 23.61 -7.77 23.90
C THR A 6 22.38 -8.43 23.32
N VAL A 7 22.49 -9.73 23.00
CA VAL A 7 21.33 -10.51 22.54
C VAL A 7 20.54 -11.00 23.73
N ILE A 8 19.30 -10.54 23.83
CA ILE A 8 18.38 -10.93 24.90
C ILE A 8 17.64 -12.23 24.55
N ARG A 9 17.28 -12.41 23.25
CA ARG A 9 16.58 -13.60 22.76
C ARG A 9 16.92 -13.87 21.30
N GLY A 10 17.41 -15.05 20.98
CA GLY A 10 17.62 -15.54 19.61
C GLY A 10 17.13 -16.97 19.47
N LYS A 11 16.49 -17.32 18.35
CA LYS A 11 16.01 -18.69 18.08
C LYS A 11 17.11 -19.63 17.61
N ASP A 12 18.13 -19.12 16.93
CA ASP A 12 19.28 -19.89 16.44
C ASP A 12 20.55 -19.09 16.65
N SER A 13 21.38 -19.54 17.57
CA SER A 13 22.66 -18.91 17.96
C SER A 13 23.85 -19.35 17.11
N THR A 14 23.63 -19.68 15.84
CA THR A 14 24.71 -20.14 14.94
C THR A 14 25.57 -19.01 14.37
N VAL A 15 25.16 -17.75 14.51
CA VAL A 15 25.99 -16.60 14.15
C VAL A 15 26.88 -16.29 15.34
N SER A 16 28.19 -16.53 15.19
CA SER A 16 29.21 -16.10 16.17
C SER A 16 29.04 -14.59 16.36
N MET A 17 28.70 -14.20 17.59
CA MET A 17 28.51 -12.78 17.91
C MET A 17 29.82 -12.06 17.83
N LEU A 18 29.95 -11.15 16.86
CA LEU A 18 31.08 -10.23 16.80
C LEU A 18 30.93 -9.17 17.92
N PRO A 19 32.05 -8.62 18.39
CA PRO A 19 32.01 -7.64 19.48
C PRO A 19 31.30 -6.35 19.15
N SER A 20 31.15 -6.04 17.85
CA SER A 20 30.53 -4.82 17.34
C SER A 20 29.22 -5.13 16.60
N LEU A 21 28.18 -4.32 16.84
CA LEU A 21 26.92 -4.41 16.13
C LEU A 21 27.12 -4.14 14.63
N SER A 22 27.88 -3.10 14.28
CA SER A 22 28.16 -2.74 12.89
C SER A 22 28.85 -3.86 12.13
N GLU A 23 29.82 -4.55 12.75
CA GLU A 23 30.50 -5.68 12.12
C GLU A 23 29.55 -6.88 11.93
N SER A 24 28.70 -7.17 12.92
CA SER A 24 27.70 -8.23 12.84
C SER A 24 26.68 -7.99 11.71
N LEU A 25 26.17 -6.79 11.61
CA LEU A 25 25.21 -6.41 10.57
C LEU A 25 25.82 -6.42 9.17
N LYS A 26 27.08 -5.95 9.04
CA LYS A 26 27.83 -6.01 7.79
C LYS A 26 28.10 -7.46 7.37
N MET A 27 28.51 -8.30 8.30
CA MET A 27 28.72 -9.74 8.06
C MET A 27 27.46 -10.41 7.49
N MET A 28 26.27 -10.07 7.99
CA MET A 28 25.01 -10.60 7.45
C MET A 28 24.83 -10.30 5.95
N ALA A 29 25.23 -9.11 5.51
CA ALA A 29 25.22 -8.76 4.09
C ALA A 29 26.32 -9.48 3.30
N ASP A 30 27.57 -9.47 3.80
CA ASP A 30 28.74 -10.06 3.14
C ASP A 30 28.60 -11.59 2.92
N TYR A 31 27.96 -12.30 3.85
CA TYR A 31 27.67 -13.74 3.75
C TYR A 31 26.38 -14.07 3.03
N LYS A 32 25.78 -13.09 2.33
CA LYS A 32 24.52 -13.27 1.56
C LYS A 32 23.33 -13.75 2.39
N TYR A 33 23.33 -13.48 3.69
CA TYR A 33 22.11 -13.68 4.50
C TYR A 33 21.03 -12.67 4.11
N ILE A 34 21.42 -11.49 3.60
CA ILE A 34 20.50 -10.46 3.11
C ILE A 34 20.38 -10.61 1.59
N TYR A 35 19.15 -10.56 1.08
CA TYR A 35 18.89 -10.64 -0.36
C TYR A 35 19.60 -9.50 -1.11
N GLU A 36 20.19 -9.79 -2.27
CA GLU A 36 21.11 -8.89 -2.97
C GLU A 36 20.55 -7.49 -3.21
N GLU A 37 19.29 -7.40 -3.67
CA GLU A 37 18.64 -6.12 -3.94
C GLU A 37 18.36 -5.30 -2.67
N ASP A 38 18.27 -5.92 -1.51
CA ASP A 38 17.95 -5.27 -0.24
C ASP A 38 19.22 -4.83 0.52
N GLN A 39 20.41 -5.27 0.10
CA GLN A 39 21.67 -5.06 0.85
C GLN A 39 22.04 -3.60 1.01
N GLU A 40 21.89 -2.79 -0.03
CA GLU A 40 22.24 -1.36 0.03
C GLU A 40 21.37 -0.61 1.05
N GLU A 41 20.05 -0.82 1.00
CA GLU A 41 19.12 -0.21 1.93
C GLU A 41 19.32 -0.72 3.35
N TYR A 42 19.55 -2.02 3.51
CA TYR A 42 19.85 -2.65 4.79
C TYR A 42 21.11 -2.05 5.44
N LEU A 43 22.23 -1.95 4.74
CA LEU A 43 23.47 -1.39 5.26
C LEU A 43 23.34 0.10 5.60
N LYS A 44 22.62 0.85 4.78
CA LYS A 44 22.33 2.26 5.04
C LYS A 44 21.47 2.44 6.29
N PHE A 45 20.40 1.64 6.43
CA PHE A 45 19.51 1.67 7.58
C PHE A 45 20.27 1.30 8.87
N CYS A 46 21.02 0.21 8.84
CA CYS A 46 21.71 -0.37 9.99
C CYS A 46 22.96 0.41 10.42
N SER A 47 23.40 1.44 9.67
CA SER A 47 24.54 2.24 10.09
C SER A 47 24.25 2.97 11.40
N ILE A 48 25.18 2.90 12.36
CA ILE A 48 25.01 3.53 13.69
C ILE A 48 24.69 5.02 13.57
N ASP A 49 25.32 5.71 12.62
CA ASP A 49 25.08 7.14 12.40
C ASP A 49 23.65 7.41 11.91
N ASN A 50 23.12 6.54 11.05
CA ASN A 50 21.73 6.64 10.61
C ASN A 50 20.76 6.37 11.76
N LEU A 51 20.97 5.30 12.52
CA LEU A 51 20.12 4.95 13.66
C LEU A 51 20.10 6.11 14.69
N ARG A 52 21.25 6.66 15.02
CA ARG A 52 21.37 7.83 15.93
C ARG A 52 20.63 9.03 15.38
N ARG A 53 20.86 9.37 14.12
CA ARG A 53 20.24 10.53 13.47
C ARG A 53 18.72 10.40 13.45
N GLU A 54 18.16 9.24 13.09
CA GLU A 54 16.73 9.03 13.00
C GLU A 54 16.05 9.03 14.38
N LEU A 55 16.68 8.39 15.37
CA LEU A 55 16.18 8.40 16.75
C LEU A 55 16.31 9.78 17.41
N ALA A 56 17.34 10.56 17.08
CA ALA A 56 17.51 11.93 17.58
C ALA A 56 16.44 12.91 17.08
N LYS A 57 15.80 12.63 15.93
CA LYS A 57 14.65 13.43 15.42
C LYS A 57 13.37 13.28 16.26
N GLY A 58 13.42 12.57 17.37
CA GLY A 58 12.27 12.36 18.25
C GLY A 58 11.41 11.16 17.84
N ARG A 59 11.80 10.37 16.86
CA ARG A 59 11.12 9.13 16.49
C ARG A 59 11.30 8.11 17.60
N GLU A 60 10.20 7.60 18.14
CA GLU A 60 10.23 6.56 19.16
C GLU A 60 10.70 5.22 18.59
N ARG A 61 10.44 4.97 17.30
CA ARG A 61 10.75 3.73 16.59
C ARG A 61 11.01 3.99 15.12
N ILE A 62 11.86 3.15 14.54
CA ILE A 62 12.18 3.10 13.10
C ILE A 62 12.15 1.66 12.62
N TYR A 63 11.85 1.43 11.34
CA TYR A 63 11.66 0.10 10.77
C TYR A 63 12.37 -0.06 9.45
N LEU A 64 12.71 -1.31 9.14
CA LEU A 64 13.14 -1.75 7.83
C LEU A 64 12.54 -3.13 7.53
N ASN A 65 11.91 -3.27 6.37
CA ASN A 65 11.55 -4.56 5.82
C ASN A 65 12.61 -4.97 4.80
N TYR A 66 13.08 -6.20 4.90
CA TYR A 66 14.07 -6.75 3.99
C TYR A 66 13.93 -8.26 3.93
N ARG A 67 14.54 -8.87 2.91
CA ARG A 67 14.57 -10.33 2.76
C ARG A 67 15.85 -10.89 3.38
N THR A 68 15.69 -11.86 4.29
CA THR A 68 16.82 -12.57 4.89
C THR A 68 16.66 -14.07 4.73
N LEU A 69 17.81 -14.76 4.69
CA LEU A 69 17.86 -16.21 4.55
C LEU A 69 17.48 -16.90 5.86
N ILE A 70 16.34 -17.58 5.87
CA ILE A 70 15.85 -18.39 6.99
C ILE A 70 15.57 -19.80 6.47
N LYS A 71 16.22 -20.81 7.03
CA LYS A 71 16.05 -22.23 6.64
C LYS A 71 16.19 -22.46 5.13
N GLN A 72 17.22 -21.84 4.51
CA GLN A 72 17.55 -21.93 3.09
C GLN A 72 16.57 -21.22 2.13
N GLU A 73 15.64 -20.41 2.63
CA GLU A 73 14.73 -19.60 1.84
C GLU A 73 14.83 -18.13 2.25
N TYR A 74 14.75 -17.22 1.27
CA TYR A 74 14.65 -15.81 1.56
C TYR A 74 13.22 -15.47 1.99
N ARG A 75 13.10 -14.95 3.20
CA ARG A 75 11.83 -14.58 3.81
C ARG A 75 11.82 -13.10 4.18
N TRP A 76 10.67 -12.48 4.03
CA TRP A 76 10.47 -11.11 4.47
C TRP A 76 10.48 -11.02 5.99
N VAL A 77 11.31 -10.14 6.50
CA VAL A 77 11.40 -9.81 7.92
C VAL A 77 11.27 -8.31 8.12
N CYS A 78 10.75 -7.93 9.29
CA CYS A 78 10.74 -6.55 9.76
C CYS A 78 11.78 -6.42 10.88
N MET A 79 12.75 -5.53 10.67
CA MET A 79 13.62 -5.04 11.73
C MET A 79 13.00 -3.77 12.31
N GLU A 80 12.79 -3.75 13.60
CA GLU A 80 12.26 -2.61 14.34
C GLU A 80 13.28 -2.17 15.38
N VAL A 81 13.66 -0.89 15.38
CA VAL A 81 14.54 -0.30 16.38
C VAL A 81 13.75 0.70 17.19
N ILE A 82 13.67 0.48 18.50
CA ILE A 82 12.86 1.24 19.44
C ILE A 82 13.79 1.92 20.46
N ARG A 83 13.54 3.20 20.71
CA ARG A 83 14.24 3.90 21.81
C ARG A 83 13.89 3.25 23.14
N SER A 84 14.90 2.96 23.95
CA SER A 84 14.69 2.58 25.34
C SER A 84 14.09 3.75 26.13
N ALA A 85 13.31 3.45 27.18
CA ALA A 85 12.86 4.46 28.14
C ALA A 85 14.04 5.15 28.84
N GLU A 86 15.20 4.49 28.89
CA GLU A 86 16.44 5.00 29.45
C GLU A 86 17.30 5.79 28.45
N TYR A 87 16.80 6.00 27.22
CA TYR A 87 17.54 6.73 26.17
C TYR A 87 17.80 8.16 26.61
N LYS A 88 19.09 8.47 26.80
CA LYS A 88 19.61 9.82 27.11
C LYS A 88 20.52 10.25 25.97
N GLN A 89 20.76 11.55 25.89
CA GLN A 89 21.62 12.11 24.83
C GLN A 89 23.07 11.58 24.91
N ASP A 90 23.53 11.28 26.12
CA ASP A 90 24.88 10.76 26.39
C ASP A 90 24.93 9.22 26.48
N ASP A 91 23.77 8.55 26.69
CA ASP A 91 23.67 7.09 26.80
C ASP A 91 22.50 6.61 25.95
N GLN A 92 22.79 6.33 24.68
CA GLN A 92 21.82 6.03 23.65
C GLN A 92 21.56 4.52 23.58
N ILE A 93 20.65 4.02 24.43
CA ILE A 93 20.23 2.63 24.41
C ILE A 93 18.97 2.48 23.55
N ALA A 94 19.02 1.58 22.59
CA ALA A 94 17.88 1.20 21.75
C ALA A 94 17.73 -0.33 21.73
N MET A 95 16.50 -0.81 21.57
CA MET A 95 16.19 -2.22 21.40
C MET A 95 15.92 -2.49 19.93
N MET A 96 16.52 -3.56 19.40
CA MET A 96 16.32 -4.02 18.03
C MET A 96 15.55 -5.34 18.05
N TYR A 97 14.47 -5.42 17.29
CA TYR A 97 13.66 -6.61 17.11
C TYR A 97 13.67 -6.99 15.64
N ILE A 98 13.74 -8.29 15.36
CA ILE A 98 13.57 -8.84 14.01
C ILE A 98 12.43 -9.85 14.07
N ARG A 99 11.41 -9.63 13.25
CA ARG A 99 10.22 -10.46 13.15
C ARG A 99 10.04 -10.97 11.74
N ASP A 100 9.81 -12.27 11.59
CA ASP A 100 9.37 -12.85 10.31
C ASP A 100 7.94 -12.38 10.01
N ILE A 101 7.78 -11.69 8.88
CA ILE A 101 6.50 -11.15 8.39
C ILE A 101 6.10 -11.78 7.05
N ASN A 102 6.81 -12.81 6.62
CA ASN A 102 6.68 -13.36 5.27
C ASN A 102 5.24 -13.77 4.93
N ASP A 103 4.58 -14.48 5.84
CA ASP A 103 3.23 -14.98 5.59
C ASP A 103 2.19 -13.83 5.56
N GLU A 104 2.38 -12.81 6.40
CA GLU A 104 1.55 -11.59 6.40
C GLU A 104 1.77 -10.78 5.13
N TYR A 105 3.04 -10.60 4.74
CA TYR A 105 3.44 -9.87 3.54
C TYR A 105 2.92 -10.53 2.26
N LEU A 106 3.09 -11.85 2.12
CA LEU A 106 2.60 -12.60 0.96
C LEU A 106 1.08 -12.58 0.84
N LYS A 107 0.35 -12.64 1.95
CA LYS A 107 -1.11 -12.49 1.95
C LYS A 107 -1.55 -11.10 1.47
N GLN A 108 -0.86 -10.05 1.92
CA GLN A 108 -1.14 -8.70 1.46
C GLN A 108 -0.84 -8.54 -0.03
N LEU A 109 0.31 -9.06 -0.48
CA LEU A 109 0.71 -9.02 -1.88
C LEU A 109 -0.29 -9.77 -2.78
N ASP A 110 -0.74 -10.96 -2.38
CA ASP A 110 -1.73 -11.74 -3.13
C ASP A 110 -3.09 -11.00 -3.22
N LYS A 111 -3.50 -10.32 -2.15
CA LYS A 111 -4.69 -9.47 -2.13
C LYS A 111 -4.55 -8.30 -3.12
N ILE A 112 -3.41 -7.62 -3.09
CA ILE A 112 -3.08 -6.53 -4.02
C ILE A 112 -3.11 -7.01 -5.47
N ILE A 113 -2.46 -8.14 -5.77
CA ILE A 113 -2.40 -8.71 -7.12
C ILE A 113 -3.80 -9.08 -7.63
N ARG A 114 -4.66 -9.66 -6.79
CA ARG A 114 -6.03 -10.00 -7.17
C ARG A 114 -6.84 -8.78 -7.57
N HIS A 115 -6.75 -7.69 -6.81
CA HIS A 115 -7.48 -6.46 -7.14
C HIS A 115 -6.87 -5.70 -8.31
N ALA A 116 -5.53 -5.73 -8.45
CA ALA A 116 -4.83 -5.09 -9.56
C ALA A 116 -5.09 -5.77 -10.92
N LYS A 117 -5.39 -7.08 -10.93
CA LYS A 117 -5.56 -7.85 -12.17
C LYS A 117 -6.67 -7.31 -13.06
N ASP A 118 -7.78 -6.87 -12.47
CA ASP A 118 -8.95 -6.37 -13.18
C ASP A 118 -8.99 -4.83 -13.22
N ALA A 119 -7.98 -4.17 -12.65
CA ALA A 119 -7.88 -2.72 -12.63
C ALA A 119 -7.25 -2.18 -13.93
N PHE A 120 -7.87 -1.16 -14.51
CA PHE A 120 -7.31 -0.43 -15.65
C PHE A 120 -6.46 0.78 -15.23
N ALA A 121 -6.54 1.16 -13.96
CA ALA A 121 -5.70 2.19 -13.35
C ALA A 121 -5.52 1.95 -11.86
N SER A 122 -4.38 2.39 -11.33
CA SER A 122 -4.08 2.39 -9.90
C SER A 122 -3.28 3.62 -9.50
N VAL A 123 -3.46 4.04 -8.25
CA VAL A 123 -2.72 5.16 -7.65
C VAL A 123 -2.25 4.75 -6.26
N THR A 124 -0.98 5.01 -5.96
CA THR A 124 -0.41 4.86 -4.62
C THR A 124 -0.40 6.21 -3.92
N VAL A 125 -0.91 6.25 -2.72
CA VAL A 125 -1.10 7.47 -1.92
C VAL A 125 -0.38 7.33 -0.58
N ASN A 126 0.36 8.34 -0.18
CA ASN A 126 0.84 8.49 1.19
C ASN A 126 -0.29 9.12 2.03
N ILE A 127 -0.91 8.35 2.92
CA ILE A 127 -2.02 8.86 3.76
C ILE A 127 -1.51 9.86 4.79
N SER A 128 -0.23 9.77 5.21
CA SER A 128 0.32 10.64 6.26
C SER A 128 0.36 12.11 5.83
N ASP A 129 0.74 12.40 4.59
CA ASP A 129 0.79 13.76 4.04
C ASP A 129 -0.29 14.02 2.96
N GLY A 130 -1.00 12.98 2.53
CA GLY A 130 -2.07 13.09 1.54
C GLY A 130 -1.58 13.24 0.10
N SER A 131 -0.34 12.88 -0.21
CA SER A 131 0.24 12.99 -1.54
C SER A 131 0.07 11.71 -2.36
N CYS A 132 -0.19 11.84 -3.66
CA CYS A 132 -0.12 10.73 -4.61
C CYS A 132 1.33 10.49 -5.01
N ILE A 133 1.84 9.28 -4.74
CA ILE A 133 3.24 8.91 -4.98
C ILE A 133 3.45 8.48 -6.43
N MET A 134 2.56 7.63 -6.93
CA MET A 134 2.66 6.99 -8.24
C MET A 134 1.27 6.69 -8.79
N ALA A 135 1.08 6.89 -10.08
CA ALA A 135 -0.09 6.40 -10.80
C ALA A 135 0.35 5.51 -11.95
N ASN A 136 -0.40 4.42 -12.13
CA ASN A 136 -0.28 3.55 -13.31
C ASN A 136 -1.65 3.50 -13.98
N SER A 137 -1.77 4.04 -15.18
CA SER A 137 -3.04 4.14 -15.87
C SER A 137 -2.90 3.96 -17.37
N ARG A 138 -3.92 3.33 -17.98
CA ARG A 138 -4.10 3.30 -19.44
C ARG A 138 -4.97 4.47 -19.92
N VAL A 139 -5.41 5.33 -19.01
CA VAL A 139 -6.32 6.44 -19.27
C VAL A 139 -5.66 7.74 -18.82
N ALA A 140 -5.35 8.63 -19.76
CA ALA A 140 -4.62 9.88 -19.50
C ALA A 140 -5.26 10.78 -18.43
N SER A 141 -6.60 10.77 -18.29
CA SER A 141 -7.28 11.56 -17.25
C SER A 141 -7.05 11.04 -15.83
N LEU A 142 -6.53 9.84 -15.67
CA LEU A 142 -6.20 9.22 -14.40
C LEU A 142 -4.70 9.24 -14.08
N GLU A 143 -3.87 9.78 -14.96
CA GLU A 143 -2.46 10.05 -14.68
C GLU A 143 -2.34 11.20 -13.68
N LEU A 144 -1.25 11.23 -12.94
CA LEU A 144 -0.91 12.35 -12.07
C LEU A 144 -0.54 13.57 -12.94
N LYS A 145 -1.01 14.75 -12.55
CA LYS A 145 -0.58 15.98 -13.20
C LYS A 145 0.82 16.40 -12.83
N ASP A 146 1.14 16.21 -11.54
CA ASP A 146 2.42 16.56 -10.96
C ASP A 146 2.89 15.47 -10.01
N VAL A 147 4.19 15.40 -9.77
CA VAL A 147 4.77 14.54 -8.72
C VAL A 147 4.26 15.03 -7.37
N ASN A 148 3.73 14.12 -6.56
CA ASN A 148 3.11 14.40 -5.27
C ASN A 148 1.81 15.26 -5.37
N GLU A 149 1.03 15.13 -6.45
CA GLU A 149 -0.31 15.72 -6.53
C GLU A 149 -1.11 15.38 -5.26
N PRO A 150 -1.74 16.36 -4.56
CA PRO A 150 -2.58 16.08 -3.40
C PRO A 150 -3.74 15.15 -3.76
N LEU A 151 -4.01 14.14 -2.93
CA LEU A 151 -5.10 13.18 -3.18
C LEU A 151 -6.45 13.87 -3.38
N ASP A 152 -6.76 14.85 -2.55
CA ASP A 152 -8.04 15.56 -2.65
C ASP A 152 -8.20 16.28 -3.98
N SER A 153 -7.11 16.85 -4.53
CA SER A 153 -7.09 17.47 -5.87
C SER A 153 -7.25 16.41 -6.97
N TYR A 154 -6.59 15.27 -6.82
CA TYR A 154 -6.73 14.13 -7.72
C TYR A 154 -8.18 13.61 -7.73
N ILE A 155 -8.78 13.36 -6.56
CA ILE A 155 -10.16 12.89 -6.41
C ILE A 155 -11.16 13.95 -6.94
N GLU A 156 -10.94 15.23 -6.66
CA GLU A 156 -11.74 16.32 -7.23
C GLU A 156 -11.78 16.23 -8.75
N ARG A 157 -10.63 16.10 -9.37
CA ARG A 157 -10.47 16.06 -10.84
C ARG A 157 -11.15 14.84 -11.46
N ILE A 158 -10.89 13.62 -10.94
CA ILE A 158 -11.49 12.40 -11.51
C ILE A 158 -13.00 12.34 -11.27
N SER A 159 -13.47 12.91 -10.17
CA SER A 159 -14.91 12.95 -9.85
C SER A 159 -15.73 13.75 -10.86
N GLN A 160 -15.12 14.65 -11.67
CA GLN A 160 -15.82 15.42 -12.70
C GLN A 160 -16.47 14.54 -13.77
N SER A 161 -15.95 13.32 -13.97
CA SER A 161 -16.53 12.35 -14.90
C SER A 161 -17.79 11.64 -14.35
N ILE A 162 -18.14 11.82 -13.08
CA ILE A 162 -19.35 11.28 -12.46
C ILE A 162 -20.55 12.19 -12.84
N PRO A 163 -21.60 11.67 -13.49
CA PRO A 163 -22.70 12.49 -14.00
C PRO A 163 -23.48 13.23 -12.91
N GLN A 164 -23.84 12.52 -11.85
CA GLN A 164 -24.74 13.01 -10.81
C GLN A 164 -23.99 13.81 -9.74
N ARG A 165 -24.44 15.03 -9.47
CA ARG A 165 -23.79 15.96 -8.53
C ARG A 165 -23.74 15.40 -7.10
N GLU A 166 -24.79 14.77 -6.65
CA GLU A 166 -24.90 14.18 -5.32
C GLU A 166 -23.90 13.03 -5.15
N VAL A 167 -23.84 12.13 -6.14
CA VAL A 167 -22.88 11.00 -6.17
C VAL A 167 -21.45 11.53 -6.19
N ARG A 168 -21.17 12.57 -6.98
CA ARG A 168 -19.87 13.22 -7.04
C ARG A 168 -19.46 13.77 -5.68
N THR A 169 -20.38 14.43 -4.98
CA THR A 169 -20.12 14.99 -3.65
C THR A 169 -19.84 13.90 -2.62
N GLN A 170 -20.60 12.79 -2.66
CA GLN A 170 -20.37 11.65 -1.79
C GLN A 170 -19.05 10.96 -2.10
N TYR A 171 -18.73 10.76 -3.38
CA TYR A 171 -17.47 10.17 -3.83
C TYR A 171 -16.26 10.92 -3.25
N ARG A 172 -16.26 12.25 -3.32
CA ARG A 172 -15.20 13.08 -2.74
C ARG A 172 -15.08 12.92 -1.24
N LYS A 173 -16.20 12.82 -0.52
CA LYS A 173 -16.20 12.61 0.92
C LYS A 173 -15.63 11.25 1.30
N VAL A 174 -15.94 10.21 0.52
CA VAL A 174 -15.48 8.85 0.80
C VAL A 174 -13.98 8.71 0.56
N PHE A 175 -13.46 9.35 -0.47
CA PHE A 175 -12.06 9.16 -0.90
C PHE A 175 -11.12 10.32 -0.52
N CYS A 176 -11.56 11.29 0.30
CA CYS A 176 -10.66 12.32 0.83
C CYS A 176 -9.71 11.74 1.88
N VAL A 177 -8.55 12.38 2.02
CA VAL A 177 -7.48 11.96 2.94
C VAL A 177 -7.98 11.79 4.37
N ASP A 178 -8.79 12.74 4.85
CA ASP A 178 -9.28 12.72 6.24
C ASP A 178 -10.19 11.53 6.50
N ASN A 179 -11.08 11.17 5.56
CA ASN A 179 -11.91 9.97 5.71
C ASN A 179 -11.09 8.68 5.66
N LEU A 180 -10.04 8.62 4.82
CA LEU A 180 -9.15 7.46 4.78
C LEU A 180 -8.41 7.30 6.11
N ARG A 181 -7.96 8.38 6.73
CA ARG A 181 -7.35 8.36 8.07
C ARG A 181 -8.34 7.89 9.14
N GLU A 182 -9.56 8.40 9.09
CA GLU A 182 -10.61 7.99 10.02
C GLU A 182 -10.94 6.49 9.88
N CYS A 183 -11.09 5.98 8.67
CA CYS A 183 -11.32 4.56 8.42
C CYS A 183 -10.20 3.68 8.99
N LEU A 184 -8.94 4.11 8.84
CA LEU A 184 -7.79 3.41 9.44
C LEU A 184 -7.86 3.38 10.96
N THR A 185 -8.22 4.49 11.60
CA THR A 185 -8.38 4.54 13.07
C THR A 185 -9.49 3.63 13.56
N GLN A 186 -10.52 3.41 12.73
CA GLN A 186 -11.62 2.48 12.97
C GLN A 186 -11.28 1.01 12.64
N GLY A 187 -10.06 0.72 12.20
CA GLY A 187 -9.62 -0.62 11.83
C GLY A 187 -10.16 -1.12 10.48
N LYS A 188 -10.68 -0.23 9.65
CA LYS A 188 -11.09 -0.54 8.29
C LYS A 188 -9.88 -0.41 7.36
N ASP A 189 -9.50 -1.49 6.72
CA ASP A 189 -8.35 -1.56 5.80
C ASP A 189 -8.75 -1.49 4.33
N MET A 190 -10.05 -1.53 4.02
CA MET A 190 -10.58 -1.49 2.66
C MET A 190 -11.84 -0.65 2.55
N ILE A 191 -11.94 0.13 1.47
CA ILE A 191 -13.14 0.89 1.08
C ILE A 191 -13.44 0.57 -0.38
N GLN A 192 -14.72 0.33 -0.69
CA GLN A 192 -15.18 0.16 -2.08
C GLN A 192 -16.37 1.07 -2.36
N TRP A 193 -16.38 1.59 -3.58
CA TRP A 193 -17.49 2.42 -4.08
C TRP A 193 -17.70 2.18 -5.56
N GLU A 194 -18.97 2.07 -5.95
CA GLU A 194 -19.35 1.88 -7.33
C GLU A 194 -20.20 3.07 -7.81
N CYS A 195 -19.85 3.61 -8.94
CA CYS A 195 -20.59 4.72 -9.52
C CYS A 195 -20.50 4.73 -11.05
N PRO A 196 -21.52 5.29 -11.73
CA PRO A 196 -21.47 5.55 -13.15
C PRO A 196 -20.47 6.69 -13.45
N VAL A 197 -19.68 6.51 -14.49
CA VAL A 197 -18.63 7.46 -14.92
C VAL A 197 -18.73 7.63 -16.44
N TYR A 198 -18.65 8.84 -16.96
CA TYR A 198 -18.49 9.05 -18.39
C TYR A 198 -17.10 8.58 -18.84
N ALA A 199 -17.07 7.68 -19.81
CA ALA A 199 -15.82 7.32 -20.49
C ALA A 199 -15.32 8.51 -21.35
N ALA A 200 -14.06 8.38 -21.80
CA ALA A 200 -13.42 9.43 -22.59
C ALA A 200 -14.35 9.97 -23.68
N LYS A 201 -14.49 11.30 -23.74
CA LYS A 201 -15.37 12.09 -24.64
C LYS A 201 -16.86 12.13 -24.29
N GLY A 202 -17.30 11.63 -23.13
CA GLY A 202 -18.68 11.83 -22.67
C GLY A 202 -19.76 11.03 -23.42
N ILE A 203 -19.37 10.07 -24.29
CA ILE A 203 -20.29 9.34 -25.17
C ILE A 203 -20.83 8.08 -24.53
N SER A 204 -20.08 7.41 -23.66
CA SER A 204 -20.52 6.17 -23.02
C SER A 204 -20.43 6.25 -21.51
N LEU A 205 -21.41 5.65 -20.85
CA LEU A 205 -21.45 5.50 -19.39
C LEU A 205 -20.88 4.13 -19.02
N ARG A 206 -19.98 4.11 -18.04
CA ARG A 206 -19.38 2.91 -17.50
C ARG A 206 -19.63 2.84 -16.00
N MET A 207 -19.82 1.63 -15.49
CA MET A 207 -19.84 1.39 -14.04
C MET A 207 -18.42 1.12 -13.57
N ILE A 208 -17.90 2.00 -12.74
CA ILE A 208 -16.55 1.91 -12.21
C ILE A 208 -16.60 1.59 -10.73
N ARG A 209 -15.86 0.55 -10.33
CA ARG A 209 -15.57 0.27 -8.93
C ARG A 209 -14.23 0.91 -8.59
N THR A 210 -14.27 1.80 -7.59
CA THR A 210 -13.07 2.33 -6.95
C THR A 210 -12.85 1.55 -5.65
N THR A 211 -11.71 0.89 -5.54
CA THR A 211 -11.29 0.17 -4.34
C THR A 211 -10.07 0.84 -3.75
N VAL A 212 -10.11 1.15 -2.48
CA VAL A 212 -8.94 1.60 -1.70
C VAL A 212 -8.56 0.50 -0.75
N GLU A 213 -7.31 0.07 -0.81
CA GLU A 213 -6.70 -0.80 0.18
C GLU A 213 -5.64 -0.02 0.94
N MET A 214 -5.81 0.05 2.24
CA MET A 214 -4.89 0.72 3.13
C MET A 214 -3.85 -0.28 3.62
N VAL A 215 -2.60 0.00 3.32
CA VAL A 215 -1.46 -0.85 3.66
C VAL A 215 -0.55 -0.07 4.60
N ARG A 216 -0.26 -0.67 5.75
CA ARG A 216 0.79 -0.14 6.59
C ARG A 216 2.12 -0.52 5.95
N ASN A 217 2.74 0.41 5.25
CA ASN A 217 4.09 0.20 4.76
C ASN A 217 5.05 0.23 5.96
N VAL A 218 5.42 -0.96 6.42
CA VAL A 218 6.22 -1.14 7.64
C VAL A 218 7.65 -0.61 7.44
N SER A 219 8.12 -0.49 6.18
CA SER A 219 9.49 -0.03 5.87
C SER A 219 9.72 1.46 6.12
N TYR A 220 8.68 2.28 6.04
CA TYR A 220 8.84 3.74 6.08
C TYR A 220 8.04 4.42 7.18
N ASP A 221 7.40 3.65 8.08
CA ASP A 221 6.39 4.17 9.03
C ASP A 221 5.35 5.07 8.34
N ARG A 222 5.07 4.75 7.07
CA ARG A 222 4.11 5.47 6.25
C ARG A 222 2.85 4.64 6.10
N LEU A 223 1.74 5.31 6.29
CA LEU A 223 0.45 4.75 5.94
C LEU A 223 0.23 5.02 4.45
N GLU A 224 0.21 3.97 3.66
CA GLU A 224 -0.04 4.04 2.23
C GLU A 224 -1.42 3.48 1.92
N ALA A 225 -2.04 4.03 0.89
CA ALA A 225 -3.24 3.48 0.29
C ALA A 225 -3.00 3.19 -1.18
N LEU A 226 -3.51 2.06 -1.64
CA LEU A 226 -3.58 1.69 -3.04
C LEU A 226 -5.01 1.88 -3.52
N ILE A 227 -5.21 2.75 -4.48
CA ILE A 227 -6.51 3.03 -5.09
C ILE A 227 -6.55 2.36 -6.45
N TYR A 228 -7.53 1.49 -6.66
CA TYR A 228 -7.75 0.77 -7.92
C TYR A 228 -9.05 1.19 -8.58
N PHE A 229 -9.03 1.25 -9.91
CA PHE A 229 -10.21 1.55 -10.73
C PHE A 229 -10.47 0.36 -11.66
N SER A 230 -11.61 -0.30 -11.47
CA SER A 230 -12.02 -1.46 -12.27
C SER A 230 -13.32 -1.15 -13.03
N ASP A 231 -13.36 -1.47 -14.31
CA ASP A 231 -14.59 -1.42 -15.10
C ASP A 231 -15.43 -2.66 -14.81
N ILE A 232 -16.55 -2.46 -14.13
CA ILE A 232 -17.49 -3.53 -13.77
C ILE A 232 -18.77 -3.48 -14.58
N THR A 233 -18.77 -2.73 -15.68
CA THR A 233 -19.99 -2.47 -16.47
C THR A 233 -20.69 -3.76 -16.88
N GLU A 234 -19.98 -4.73 -17.41
CA GLU A 234 -20.55 -6.01 -17.85
C GLU A 234 -21.14 -6.79 -16.66
N ASN A 235 -20.38 -6.95 -15.58
CA ASN A 235 -20.84 -7.69 -14.39
C ASN A 235 -22.04 -7.00 -13.74
N TYR A 236 -22.02 -5.66 -13.64
CA TYR A 236 -23.10 -4.89 -13.06
C TYR A 236 -24.41 -5.11 -13.82
N PHE A 237 -24.40 -5.08 -15.15
CA PHE A 237 -25.60 -5.34 -15.94
C PHE A 237 -26.05 -6.80 -15.82
N LEU A 238 -25.13 -7.76 -15.84
CA LEU A 238 -25.46 -9.18 -15.69
C LEU A 238 -26.14 -9.46 -14.34
N GLU A 239 -25.70 -8.81 -13.26
CA GLU A 239 -26.34 -8.93 -11.94
C GLU A 239 -27.73 -8.27 -11.88
N GLN A 240 -27.97 -7.21 -12.65
CA GLN A 240 -29.28 -6.55 -12.70
C GLN A 240 -30.33 -7.32 -13.52
N ILE A 241 -29.92 -8.12 -14.49
CA ILE A 241 -30.83 -8.89 -15.37
C ILE A 241 -31.81 -9.75 -14.56
N PRO A 242 -31.40 -10.58 -13.59
CA PRO A 242 -32.34 -11.36 -12.79
C PRO A 242 -33.38 -10.51 -12.05
N HIS A 243 -32.95 -9.38 -11.47
CA HIS A 243 -33.85 -8.47 -10.76
C HIS A 243 -34.87 -7.79 -11.69
N MET A 244 -34.49 -7.51 -12.93
CA MET A 244 -35.39 -6.97 -13.95
C MET A 244 -36.37 -8.04 -14.40
N LEU A 245 -35.95 -9.29 -14.58
CA LEU A 245 -36.76 -10.42 -14.97
C LEU A 245 -37.84 -10.76 -13.92
N TYR A 246 -37.51 -10.68 -12.64
CA TYR A 246 -38.48 -10.92 -11.55
C TYR A 246 -39.55 -9.83 -11.45
N ARG A 247 -39.26 -8.60 -11.89
CA ARG A 247 -40.21 -7.48 -11.77
C ARG A 247 -41.15 -7.30 -12.97
N LYS A 248 -40.77 -7.83 -14.14
CA LYS A 248 -41.55 -7.69 -15.38
C LYS A 248 -41.34 -8.96 -16.21
N ASN A 249 -42.43 -9.58 -16.68
CA ASN A 249 -42.38 -10.69 -17.64
C ASN A 249 -41.86 -10.14 -18.98
N PHE A 250 -40.56 -10.35 -19.27
CA PHE A 250 -40.00 -10.08 -20.59
C PHE A 250 -39.85 -11.40 -21.33
N ASP A 251 -40.30 -11.42 -22.59
CA ASP A 251 -40.11 -12.57 -23.47
C ASP A 251 -38.68 -12.67 -23.98
N ARG A 252 -37.94 -11.54 -23.96
CA ARG A 252 -36.57 -11.47 -24.43
C ARG A 252 -35.83 -10.27 -23.82
N ILE A 253 -34.56 -10.47 -23.44
CA ILE A 253 -33.62 -9.41 -23.01
C ILE A 253 -32.38 -9.50 -23.87
N GLU A 254 -32.00 -8.37 -24.43
CA GLU A 254 -30.76 -8.23 -25.23
C GLU A 254 -29.88 -7.13 -24.61
N ILE A 255 -28.60 -7.38 -24.51
CA ILE A 255 -27.59 -6.36 -24.19
C ILE A 255 -26.94 -5.94 -25.50
N ILE A 256 -27.14 -4.67 -25.85
CA ILE A 256 -26.58 -4.10 -27.07
C ILE A 256 -25.31 -3.35 -26.68
N ASP A 257 -24.16 -3.80 -27.17
CA ASP A 257 -22.90 -3.04 -27.08
C ASP A 257 -22.80 -2.10 -28.29
N GLY A 258 -23.22 -0.85 -28.09
CA GLY A 258 -23.21 0.18 -29.15
C GLY A 258 -21.84 0.56 -29.69
N GLN A 259 -20.76 0.06 -29.12
CA GLN A 259 -19.40 0.26 -29.64
C GLN A 259 -18.95 -0.87 -30.57
N ARG A 260 -19.50 -2.06 -30.42
CA ARG A 260 -19.08 -3.26 -31.17
C ARG A 260 -20.09 -3.71 -32.20
N ASP A 261 -21.20 -3.01 -32.30
CA ASP A 261 -22.30 -3.35 -33.22
C ASP A 261 -22.70 -4.85 -33.14
N CYS A 262 -22.63 -5.42 -31.92
CA CYS A 262 -22.98 -6.81 -31.66
C CYS A 262 -23.99 -6.93 -30.52
N VAL A 263 -24.87 -7.91 -30.65
CA VAL A 263 -25.82 -8.34 -29.61
C VAL A 263 -25.18 -9.48 -28.86
N ARG A 264 -25.13 -9.43 -27.55
CA ARG A 264 -24.67 -10.51 -26.66
C ARG A 264 -25.83 -11.18 -25.97
#